data_d9f73bd228cbfc0c95567837fc4ec25a
#
_entry.id   d9f73bd228cbfc0c95567837fc4ec25a
#
_cell.length_a   1.000
_cell.length_b   1.000
_cell.length_c   1.000
_cell.angle_alpha   90.00
_cell.angle_beta   90.00
_cell.angle_gamma   90.00
#
_symmetry.space_group_name_H-M   'P 1'
#
loop_
_entity.id
_entity.type
_entity.pdbx_description
1 polymer ?
#
loop_
_entity_poly.entity_id
_entity_poly.type
_entity_poly.pdbx_seq_one_letter_code
_entity_poly.pdbx_strand_id
1 'polypeptide(L)' 'MTVDHHDLVHEFPEYKERIHQLKMGNAHFAKLFEEYNDLTNRIEVLENNGVPVADESLEDLKRQRLRLKDKLYAMLTA' A
#
# COMPACT_ATOMS: atom_id res chain seq x y z
N MET A 1 -19.27 4.97 1.18
CA MET A 1 -18.69 4.68 1.77
C MET A 1 -17.40 4.46 1.84
N THR A 2 -16.73 4.89 2.53
CA THR A 2 -15.45 4.78 2.49
C THR A 2 -14.94 3.68 3.20
N VAL A 3 -14.15 2.96 2.70
CA VAL A 3 -13.53 1.88 3.36
C VAL A 3 -12.29 2.38 3.98
N ASP A 4 -12.00 1.95 5.15
CA ASP A 4 -10.77 2.28 5.78
C ASP A 4 -9.68 1.52 5.11
N HIS A 5 -9.06 2.11 4.13
CA HIS A 5 -7.91 1.53 3.51
C HIS A 5 -6.69 1.90 4.31
N HIS A 6 -5.82 0.94 4.51
CA HIS A 6 -4.50 1.23 5.06
C HIS A 6 -3.61 1.70 3.92
N ASP A 7 -4.01 2.78 3.28
CA ASP A 7 -3.20 3.32 2.20
C ASP A 7 -2.04 4.13 2.77
N LEU A 8 -1.17 4.57 1.89
CA LEU A 8 0.05 5.23 2.32
C LEU A 8 -0.22 6.53 3.08
N VAL A 9 -1.27 7.23 2.71
CA VAL A 9 -1.63 8.48 3.39
C VAL A 9 -2.03 8.22 4.83
N HIS A 10 -2.77 7.13 5.07
CA HIS A 10 -3.14 6.77 6.43
C HIS A 10 -1.95 6.31 7.25
N GLU A 11 -0.99 5.63 6.61
CA GLU A 11 0.21 5.18 7.31
C GLU A 11 1.14 6.33 7.65
N PHE A 12 1.22 7.32 6.76
CA PHE A 12 2.13 8.44 6.93
C PHE A 12 1.40 9.76 6.67
N PRO A 13 0.48 10.15 7.55
CA PRO A 13 -0.33 11.35 7.32
C PRO A 13 0.50 12.63 7.25
N GLU A 14 1.65 12.67 7.91
CA GLU A 14 2.50 13.86 7.87
C GLU A 14 3.15 14.04 6.51
N TYR A 15 3.14 13.01 5.65
CA TYR A 15 3.72 13.10 4.32
C TYR A 15 2.66 13.23 3.22
N LYS A 16 1.46 13.60 3.58
CA LYS A 16 0.35 13.64 2.63
C LYS A 16 0.67 14.48 1.39
N GLU A 17 1.21 15.67 1.61
CA GLU A 17 1.55 16.54 0.49
C GLU A 17 2.70 15.99 -0.33
N ARG A 18 3.70 15.43 0.35
CA ARG A 18 4.83 14.84 -0.32
C ARG A 18 4.41 13.67 -1.21
N ILE A 19 3.51 12.85 -0.68
CA ILE A 19 2.97 11.73 -1.44
C ILE A 19 2.31 12.23 -2.71
N HIS A 20 1.48 13.26 -2.57
CA HIS A 20 0.79 13.84 -3.71
C HIS A 20 1.76 14.38 -4.75
N GLN A 21 2.77 15.09 -4.31
CA GLN A 21 3.77 15.65 -5.20
C GLN A 21 4.53 14.57 -5.96
N LEU A 22 4.93 13.53 -5.25
CA LEU A 22 5.68 12.45 -5.87
C LEU A 22 4.82 11.66 -6.84
N LYS A 23 3.54 11.47 -6.53
CA LYS A 23 2.64 10.79 -7.46
C LYS A 23 2.53 11.52 -8.78
N MET A 24 2.57 12.84 -8.73
CA MET A 24 2.41 13.64 -9.94
C MET A 24 3.72 13.85 -10.68
N GLY A 25 4.83 13.84 -9.98
CA GLY A 25 6.09 14.18 -10.57
C GLY A 25 7.08 13.04 -10.77
N ASN A 26 6.76 11.87 -10.25
CA ASN A 26 7.68 10.74 -10.30
C ASN A 26 6.94 9.49 -10.72
N ALA A 27 7.16 9.04 -11.95
CA ALA A 27 6.45 7.89 -12.49
C ALA A 27 6.75 6.60 -11.71
N HIS A 28 7.98 6.47 -11.25
CA HIS A 28 8.35 5.29 -10.47
C HIS A 28 7.58 5.23 -9.17
N PHE A 29 7.49 6.36 -8.47
CA PHE A 29 6.73 6.43 -7.24
C PHE A 29 5.25 6.13 -7.50
N ALA A 30 4.70 6.69 -8.56
CA ALA A 30 3.28 6.46 -8.88
C ALA A 30 3.01 4.98 -9.12
N LYS A 31 3.93 4.30 -9.80
CA LYS A 31 3.77 2.88 -10.06
C LYS A 31 3.81 2.07 -8.77
N LEU A 32 4.76 2.36 -7.90
CA LEU A 32 4.86 1.66 -6.63
C LEU A 32 3.64 1.95 -5.75
N PHE A 33 3.14 3.17 -5.81
CA PHE A 33 1.98 3.57 -5.05
C PHE A 33 0.74 2.77 -5.49
N GLU A 34 0.57 2.61 -6.80
CA GLU A 34 -0.53 1.81 -7.32
C GLU A 34 -0.41 0.36 -6.91
N GLU A 35 0.78 -0.18 -7.00
CA GLU A 35 1.02 -1.57 -6.59
C GLU A 35 0.69 -1.77 -5.12
N TYR A 36 1.06 -0.81 -4.30
CA TYR A 36 0.77 -0.87 -2.87
C TYR A 36 -0.74 -0.86 -2.62
N ASN A 37 -1.46 0.01 -3.32
CA ASN A 37 -2.91 0.09 -3.16
C ASN A 37 -3.60 -1.18 -3.64
N ASP A 38 -3.17 -1.72 -4.79
CA ASP A 38 -3.75 -2.95 -5.31
C ASP A 38 -3.54 -4.10 -4.33
N LEU A 39 -2.35 -4.17 -3.78
CA LEU A 39 -2.02 -5.24 -2.85
C LEU A 39 -2.82 -5.10 -1.56
N THR A 40 -2.97 -3.88 -1.07
CA THR A 40 -3.76 -3.62 0.12
C THR A 40 -5.22 -4.02 -0.11
N ASN A 41 -5.78 -3.66 -1.26
CA ASN A 41 -7.15 -4.04 -1.59
C ASN A 41 -7.32 -5.55 -1.67
N ARG A 42 -6.34 -6.23 -2.25
CA ARG A 42 -6.40 -7.68 -2.38
C ARG A 42 -6.36 -8.35 -1.00
N ILE A 43 -5.52 -7.85 -0.12
CA ILE A 43 -5.43 -8.38 1.23
C ILE A 43 -6.75 -8.17 1.97
N GLU A 44 -7.32 -6.98 1.86
CA GLU A 44 -8.58 -6.66 2.53
C GLU A 44 -9.71 -7.56 2.03
N VAL A 45 -9.77 -7.78 0.74
CA VAL A 45 -10.80 -8.63 0.17
C VAL A 45 -10.67 -10.06 0.70
N LEU A 46 -9.46 -10.57 0.75
CA LEU A 46 -9.24 -11.92 1.26
C LEU A 46 -9.59 -12.05 2.73
N GLU A 47 -9.28 -11.02 3.51
CA GLU A 47 -9.59 -11.05 4.94
C GLU A 47 -11.08 -10.90 5.20
N ASN A 48 -11.74 -10.04 4.44
CA ASN A 48 -13.15 -9.71 4.70
C ASN A 48 -14.12 -10.75 4.18
N ASN A 49 -13.73 -11.49 3.16
CA ASN A 49 -14.64 -12.48 2.58
C ASN A 49 -14.79 -13.74 3.42
N GLY A 50 -13.96 -13.90 4.43
CA GLY A 50 -14.02 -15.11 5.25
C GLY A 50 -13.70 -16.37 4.49
N VAL A 51 -13.19 -16.23 3.29
CA VAL A 51 -12.81 -17.40 2.49
C VAL A 51 -11.54 -17.99 3.07
N PRO A 52 -11.50 -19.31 3.27
CA PRO A 52 -10.26 -19.91 3.76
C PRO A 52 -9.17 -19.72 2.74
N VAL A 53 -8.19 -18.94 3.08
CA VAL A 53 -7.03 -18.73 2.25
C VAL A 53 -5.87 -19.38 2.96
N ALA A 54 -5.01 -20.02 2.20
CA ALA A 54 -3.82 -20.58 2.80
C ALA A 54 -3.07 -19.45 3.50
N ASP A 55 -2.70 -19.67 4.75
CA ASP A 55 -2.01 -18.66 5.52
C ASP A 55 -0.75 -18.18 4.81
N GLU A 56 -0.09 -19.08 4.10
CA GLU A 56 1.11 -18.74 3.37
C GLU A 56 0.87 -17.68 2.30
N SER A 57 -0.26 -17.80 1.60
CA SER A 57 -0.57 -16.83 0.55
C SER A 57 -0.83 -15.45 1.13
N LEU A 58 -1.59 -15.39 2.20
CA LEU A 58 -1.90 -14.12 2.83
C LEU A 58 -0.66 -13.48 3.43
N GLU A 59 0.17 -14.27 4.09
CA GLU A 59 1.41 -13.76 4.63
C GLU A 59 2.36 -13.26 3.56
N ASP A 60 2.39 -13.95 2.44
CA ASP A 60 3.23 -13.54 1.34
C ASP A 60 2.80 -12.18 0.79
N LEU A 61 1.49 -11.99 0.64
CA LEU A 61 0.96 -10.71 0.21
C LEU A 61 1.28 -9.60 1.19
N LYS A 62 1.14 -9.87 2.48
CA LYS A 62 1.46 -8.88 3.50
C LYS A 62 2.94 -8.53 3.51
N ARG A 63 3.79 -9.51 3.24
CA ARG A 63 5.23 -9.30 3.16
C ARG A 63 5.58 -8.42 1.98
N GLN A 64 4.93 -8.65 0.85
CA GLN A 64 5.11 -7.81 -0.34
C GLN A 64 4.65 -6.38 -0.06
N ARG A 65 3.53 -6.24 0.64
CA ARG A 65 3.03 -4.91 0.99
C ARG A 65 4.04 -4.15 1.85
N LEU A 66 4.64 -4.85 2.81
CA LEU A 66 5.63 -4.22 3.67
C LEU A 66 6.85 -3.75 2.88
N ARG A 67 7.29 -4.57 1.93
CA ARG A 67 8.42 -4.18 1.09
C ARG A 67 8.11 -2.95 0.26
N LEU A 68 6.91 -2.89 -0.30
CA LEU A 68 6.49 -1.71 -1.06
C LEU A 68 6.40 -0.48 -0.16
N LYS A 69 5.88 -0.66 1.04
CA LYS A 69 5.79 0.44 1.99
C LYS A 69 7.16 0.98 2.33
N ASP A 70 8.13 0.09 2.55
CA ASP A 70 9.48 0.50 2.86
C ASP A 70 10.11 1.27 1.71
N LYS A 71 9.90 0.82 0.49
CA LYS A 71 10.42 1.52 -0.68
C LYS A 71 9.80 2.90 -0.83
N LEU A 72 8.50 2.98 -0.64
CA LEU A 72 7.79 4.25 -0.72
C LEU A 72 8.26 5.21 0.37
N TYR A 73 8.43 4.70 1.57
CA TYR A 73 8.90 5.51 2.68
C TYR A 73 10.30 6.07 2.41
N ALA A 74 11.17 5.24 1.85
CA ALA A 74 12.52 5.69 1.51
C ALA A 74 12.47 6.84 0.51
N MET A 75 11.54 6.80 -0.43
CA MET A 75 11.39 7.89 -1.38
C MET A 75 10.80 9.14 -0.75
N LEU A 76 9.91 8.96 0.23
CA LEU A 76 9.32 10.09 0.94
C LEU A 76 10.34 10.85 1.78
N THR A 77 11.30 10.13 2.33
CA THR A 77 12.28 10.73 3.24
C THR A 77 13.62 11.04 2.57
N ALA A 78 13.72 10.79 1.29
CA ALA A 78 14.96 11.02 0.55
C ALA A 78 15.25 12.51 0.36
#